data_2371e41a85c68d2bba910028d0dc52fa
#
_entry.id   2371e41a85c68d2bba910028d0dc52fa
#
_cell.length_a   1.000
_cell.length_b   1.000
_cell.length_c   1.000
_cell.angle_alpha   90.00
_cell.angle_beta   90.00
_cell.angle_gamma   90.00
#
_symmetry.space_group_name_H-M   'P 1'
#
loop_
_entity.id
_entity.type
_entity.pdbx_description
1 polymer ?
#
loop_
_entity_poly.entity_id
_entity_poly.type
_entity_poly.pdbx_seq_one_letter_code
_entity_poly.pdbx_strand_id
1 'polypeptide(L)'
;VELGGTIIYVTHDQVEAMTLADRIVVLQAGKVEQIGAPLDLYNRPANRFVAGFIGSPKMNFLDAASQPLVGLAAPAGARTFGVRPEHVAVVRDDEAADARLAVDIVERLGGESYAYGALQDGAPFCVRASDALAARRGDALGLRFDRARLHWFGADDLALGA
;
A
#
# COMPACT_ATOMS: atom_id res chain seq x y z
N VAL A 1 -27.44 -20.34 -8.22
CA VAL A 1 -28.57 -20.33 -7.26
C VAL A 1 -28.42 -19.03 -6.50
N GLU A 2 -29.26 -18.03 -6.82
CA GLU A 2 -29.35 -16.80 -6.02
C GLU A 2 -30.05 -17.17 -4.71
N LEU A 3 -29.29 -17.27 -3.63
CA LEU A 3 -29.81 -17.31 -2.27
C LEU A 3 -30.18 -15.86 -1.91
N GLY A 4 -31.46 -15.51 -1.99
CA GLY A 4 -31.96 -14.17 -1.65
C GLY A 4 -31.89 -13.81 -0.15
N GLY A 5 -30.81 -14.19 0.53
CA GLY A 5 -30.58 -13.98 1.96
C GLY A 5 -29.32 -13.18 2.26
N THR A 6 -29.32 -12.44 3.36
CA THR A 6 -28.12 -11.80 3.90
C THR A 6 -27.24 -12.83 4.59
N ILE A 7 -25.98 -12.94 4.17
CA ILE A 7 -24.98 -13.85 4.75
C ILE A 7 -23.91 -13.01 5.43
N ILE A 8 -23.58 -13.33 6.67
CA ILE A 8 -22.45 -12.75 7.39
C ILE A 8 -21.34 -13.79 7.39
N TYR A 9 -20.19 -13.41 6.83
CA TYR A 9 -18.98 -14.25 6.78
C TYR A 9 -17.85 -13.60 7.56
N VAL A 10 -17.25 -14.32 8.47
CA VAL A 10 -16.11 -13.83 9.26
C VAL A 10 -14.85 -14.52 8.76
N THR A 11 -13.90 -13.72 8.30
CA THR A 11 -12.62 -14.21 7.80
C THR A 11 -11.48 -13.30 8.23
N HIS A 12 -10.27 -13.82 8.26
CA HIS A 12 -9.03 -13.06 8.34
C HIS A 12 -8.32 -12.98 6.98
N ASP A 13 -8.87 -13.63 5.96
CA ASP A 13 -8.33 -13.60 4.60
C ASP A 13 -8.95 -12.41 3.84
N GLN A 14 -8.08 -11.46 3.49
CA GLN A 14 -8.50 -10.25 2.76
C GLN A 14 -8.89 -10.56 1.30
N VAL A 15 -8.32 -11.60 0.67
CA VAL A 15 -8.66 -11.95 -0.71
C VAL A 15 -10.10 -12.48 -0.75
N GLU A 16 -10.48 -13.32 0.22
CA GLU A 16 -11.86 -13.78 0.37
C GLU A 16 -12.80 -12.59 0.60
N ALA A 17 -12.49 -11.72 1.58
CA ALA A 17 -13.31 -10.55 1.88
C ALA A 17 -13.49 -9.63 0.66
N MET A 18 -12.41 -9.33 -0.05
CA MET A 18 -12.43 -8.46 -1.23
C MET A 18 -13.19 -9.04 -2.42
N THR A 19 -13.23 -10.39 -2.52
CA THR A 19 -13.82 -11.09 -3.69
C THR A 19 -15.29 -11.46 -3.47
N LEU A 20 -15.66 -11.83 -2.25
CA LEU A 20 -16.96 -12.42 -1.99
C LEU A 20 -17.98 -11.42 -1.40
N ALA A 21 -17.52 -10.36 -0.74
CA ALA A 21 -18.39 -9.48 0.01
C ALA A 21 -18.91 -8.30 -0.82
N ASP A 22 -20.20 -7.99 -0.70
CA ASP A 22 -20.76 -6.71 -1.16
C ASP A 22 -20.34 -5.56 -0.24
N ARG A 23 -20.17 -5.86 1.06
CA ARG A 23 -19.73 -4.91 2.09
C ARG A 23 -18.79 -5.60 3.08
N ILE A 24 -17.71 -4.89 3.42
CA ILE A 24 -16.75 -5.31 4.42
C ILE A 24 -16.91 -4.46 5.67
N VAL A 25 -16.85 -5.08 6.84
CA VAL A 25 -16.71 -4.43 8.14
C VAL A 25 -15.32 -4.74 8.68
N VAL A 26 -14.47 -3.73 8.74
CA VAL A 26 -13.12 -3.87 9.34
C VAL A 26 -13.20 -3.60 10.83
N LEU A 27 -12.71 -4.55 11.63
CA LEU A 27 -12.73 -4.50 13.07
C LEU A 27 -11.30 -4.49 13.63
N GLN A 28 -11.04 -3.65 14.63
CA GLN A 28 -9.81 -3.64 15.41
C GLN A 28 -10.15 -3.55 16.89
N ALA A 29 -9.63 -4.49 17.70
CA ALA A 29 -9.84 -4.51 19.14
C ALA A 29 -11.32 -4.32 19.59
N GLY A 30 -12.25 -4.94 18.85
CA GLY A 30 -13.69 -4.87 19.11
C GLY A 30 -14.39 -3.60 18.64
N LYS A 31 -13.67 -2.67 17.99
CA LYS A 31 -14.23 -1.45 17.40
C LYS A 31 -14.32 -1.57 15.88
N VAL A 32 -15.36 -0.97 15.32
CA VAL A 32 -15.52 -0.85 13.87
C VAL A 32 -14.65 0.31 13.39
N GLU A 33 -13.69 0.02 12.52
CA GLU A 33 -12.80 1.01 11.92
C GLU A 33 -13.39 1.62 10.65
N GLN A 34 -13.96 0.78 9.80
CA GLN A 34 -14.62 1.22 8.57
C GLN A 34 -15.61 0.17 8.06
N ILE A 35 -16.69 0.64 7.41
CA ILE A 35 -17.66 -0.18 6.69
C ILE A 35 -17.80 0.37 5.28
N GLY A 36 -17.76 -0.49 4.26
CA GLY A 36 -17.96 -0.05 2.88
C GLY A 36 -17.84 -1.18 1.86
N ALA A 37 -17.99 -0.85 0.59
CA ALA A 37 -17.69 -1.77 -0.48
C ALA A 37 -16.16 -2.04 -0.52
N PRO A 38 -15.73 -3.23 -0.97
CA PRO A 38 -14.32 -3.61 -0.99
C PRO A 38 -13.40 -2.55 -1.60
N LEU A 39 -13.74 -2.04 -2.79
CA LEU A 39 -12.95 -1.03 -3.49
C LEU A 39 -12.97 0.35 -2.79
N ASP A 40 -14.01 0.67 -2.01
CA ASP A 40 -14.02 1.91 -1.23
C ASP A 40 -12.99 1.85 -0.10
N LEU A 41 -12.93 0.71 0.60
CA LEU A 41 -11.93 0.51 1.66
C LEU A 41 -10.49 0.53 1.10
N TYR A 42 -10.32 -0.05 -0.08
CA TYR A 42 -9.03 -0.09 -0.76
C TYR A 42 -8.57 1.30 -1.23
N ASN A 43 -9.47 2.06 -1.89
CA ASN A 43 -9.13 3.35 -2.49
C ASN A 43 -9.23 4.53 -1.51
N ARG A 44 -10.08 4.43 -0.49
CA ARG A 44 -10.37 5.49 0.48
C ARG A 44 -10.40 4.92 1.91
N PRO A 45 -9.28 4.40 2.40
CA PRO A 45 -9.20 3.91 3.78
C PRO A 45 -9.38 5.07 4.76
N ALA A 46 -10.21 4.88 5.78
CA ALA A 46 -10.49 5.90 6.79
C ALA A 46 -9.30 6.20 7.69
N ASN A 47 -8.41 5.22 7.86
CA ASN A 47 -7.24 5.36 8.70
C ASN A 47 -6.11 4.42 8.23
N ARG A 48 -4.94 4.58 8.85
CA ARG A 48 -3.74 3.81 8.56
C ARG A 48 -3.91 2.31 8.83
N PHE A 49 -4.72 1.93 9.83
CA PHE A 49 -5.00 0.53 10.11
C PHE A 49 -5.74 -0.14 8.94
N VAL A 50 -6.84 0.46 8.47
CA VAL A 50 -7.59 -0.05 7.32
C VAL A 50 -6.72 -0.10 6.07
N ALA A 51 -5.94 0.96 5.82
CA ALA A 51 -5.02 1.03 4.68
C ALA A 51 -3.98 -0.10 4.67
N GLY A 52 -3.45 -0.45 5.85
CA GLY A 52 -2.48 -1.54 6.01
C GLY A 52 -3.10 -2.93 6.09
N PHE A 53 -4.40 -2.99 6.44
CA PHE A 53 -5.12 -4.27 6.53
C PHE A 53 -5.68 -4.70 5.18
N ILE A 54 -6.16 -3.77 4.36
CA ILE A 54 -6.77 -4.06 3.05
C ILE A 54 -5.72 -3.95 1.94
N GLY A 55 -5.49 -5.05 1.25
CA GLY A 55 -4.55 -5.16 0.12
C GLY A 55 -3.38 -6.12 0.40
N SER A 56 -3.02 -6.92 -0.61
CA SER A 56 -1.91 -7.87 -0.56
C SER A 56 -1.03 -7.68 -1.79
N PRO A 57 0.26 -7.34 -1.62
CA PRO A 57 0.93 -6.99 -0.37
C PRO A 57 0.35 -5.75 0.32
N LYS A 58 0.73 -5.55 1.61
CA LYS A 58 0.29 -4.39 2.39
C LYS A 58 0.79 -3.08 1.80
N MET A 59 0.07 -1.99 2.07
CA MET A 59 0.52 -0.62 1.77
C MET A 59 1.85 -0.33 2.47
N ASN A 60 2.78 0.30 1.75
CA ASN A 60 3.99 0.85 2.35
C ASN A 60 3.66 2.14 3.08
N PHE A 61 4.20 2.34 4.28
CA PHE A 61 4.05 3.57 5.05
C PHE A 61 5.41 4.22 5.28
N LEU A 62 5.47 5.51 5.00
CA LEU A 62 6.68 6.31 5.09
C LEU A 62 6.41 7.57 5.91
N ASP A 63 7.39 7.99 6.70
CA ASP A 63 7.32 9.25 7.43
C ASP A 63 7.38 10.44 6.45
N ALA A 64 6.42 11.36 6.55
CA ALA A 64 6.31 12.47 5.61
C ALA A 64 7.44 13.50 5.74
N ALA A 65 8.15 13.53 6.87
CA ALA A 65 9.26 14.44 7.10
C ALA A 65 10.60 13.83 6.66
N SER A 66 10.78 12.51 6.85
CA SER A 66 12.04 11.81 6.51
C SER A 66 12.14 11.49 5.01
N GLN A 67 11.00 11.41 4.31
CA GLN A 67 10.93 11.12 2.86
C GLN A 67 10.22 12.25 2.11
N PRO A 68 10.83 13.46 2.02
CA PRO A 68 10.21 14.56 1.29
C PRO A 68 10.14 14.23 -0.21
N LEU A 69 8.94 14.25 -0.75
CA LEU A 69 8.72 14.04 -2.17
C LEU A 69 9.00 15.34 -2.94
N VAL A 70 9.99 15.34 -3.80
CA VAL A 70 10.36 16.52 -4.60
C VAL A 70 9.15 16.99 -5.43
N GLY A 71 8.79 18.27 -5.29
CA GLY A 71 7.68 18.89 -6.02
C GLY A 71 6.29 18.54 -5.51
N LEU A 72 6.17 17.89 -4.35
CA LEU A 72 4.89 17.64 -3.70
C LEU A 72 4.94 18.08 -2.23
N ALA A 73 4.10 19.05 -1.89
CA ALA A 73 3.90 19.45 -0.50
C ALA A 73 2.96 18.48 0.20
N ALA A 74 3.37 17.97 1.36
CA ALA A 74 2.49 17.19 2.22
C ALA A 74 1.32 18.06 2.71
N PRO A 75 0.09 17.52 2.82
CA PRO A 75 -1.02 18.24 3.44
C PRO A 75 -0.69 18.68 4.86
N ALA A 76 -1.28 19.79 5.31
CA ALA A 76 -1.10 20.26 6.68
C ALA A 76 -1.51 19.17 7.69
N GLY A 77 -0.64 18.90 8.66
CA GLY A 77 -0.86 17.86 9.67
C GLY A 77 -0.45 16.44 9.28
N ALA A 78 -0.01 16.22 8.03
CA ALA A 78 0.47 14.91 7.61
C ALA A 78 1.70 14.49 8.41
N ARG A 79 1.69 13.26 8.90
CA ARG A 79 2.82 12.61 9.58
C ARG A 79 3.33 11.42 8.80
N THR A 80 2.42 10.69 8.14
CA THR A 80 2.75 9.51 7.36
C THR A 80 2.08 9.62 6.00
N PHE A 81 2.73 9.14 4.96
CA PHE A 81 2.03 8.81 3.73
C PHE A 81 2.14 7.32 3.42
N GLY A 82 1.10 6.82 2.76
CA GLY A 82 1.02 5.45 2.30
C GLY A 82 1.06 5.38 0.79
N VAL A 83 1.74 4.38 0.26
CA VAL A 83 1.72 4.05 -1.17
C VAL A 83 1.62 2.54 -1.36
N ARG A 84 0.72 2.11 -2.24
CA ARG A 84 0.60 0.68 -2.53
C ARG A 84 1.72 0.21 -3.46
N PRO A 85 2.17 -1.05 -3.32
CA PRO A 85 3.25 -1.60 -4.14
C PRO A 85 3.05 -1.44 -5.65
N GLU A 86 1.81 -1.55 -6.13
CA GLU A 86 1.43 -1.41 -7.54
C GLU A 86 1.37 0.05 -8.04
N HIS A 87 1.36 1.03 -7.13
CA HIS A 87 1.39 2.46 -7.45
C HIS A 87 2.81 3.05 -7.41
N VAL A 88 3.81 2.19 -7.44
CA VAL A 88 5.22 2.54 -7.48
C VAL A 88 5.82 1.98 -8.75
N ALA A 89 6.42 2.85 -9.55
CA ALA A 89 7.17 2.44 -10.73
C ALA A 89 8.64 2.22 -10.36
N VAL A 90 9.22 1.14 -10.86
CA VAL A 90 10.68 0.96 -10.87
C VAL A 90 11.22 1.73 -12.06
N VAL A 91 12.16 2.64 -11.80
CA VAL A 91 12.76 3.50 -12.82
C VAL A 91 14.22 3.11 -13.08
N ARG A 92 14.74 3.49 -14.24
CA ARG A 92 16.12 3.22 -14.63
C ARG A 92 17.08 4.12 -13.84
N ASP A 93 18.33 3.72 -13.76
CA ASP A 93 19.36 4.44 -12.97
C ASP A 93 19.60 5.88 -13.42
N ASP A 94 19.30 6.19 -14.69
CA ASP A 94 19.43 7.51 -15.29
C ASP A 94 18.16 8.39 -15.12
N GLU A 95 17.07 7.83 -14.59
CA GLU A 95 15.83 8.55 -14.34
C GLU A 95 15.75 9.12 -12.92
N ALA A 96 15.03 10.23 -12.77
CA ALA A 96 14.75 10.80 -11.45
C ALA A 96 13.90 9.83 -10.61
N ALA A 97 14.43 9.43 -9.47
CA ALA A 97 13.76 8.56 -8.50
C ALA A 97 13.38 9.33 -7.24
N ASP A 98 12.24 8.99 -6.64
CA ASP A 98 11.81 9.52 -5.35
C ASP A 98 12.54 8.85 -4.18
N ALA A 99 12.85 7.57 -4.34
CA ALA A 99 13.56 6.76 -3.35
C ALA A 99 14.40 5.68 -4.03
N ARG A 100 15.28 5.06 -3.26
CA ARG A 100 16.05 3.88 -3.69
C ARG A 100 15.81 2.73 -2.73
N LEU A 101 15.48 1.56 -3.30
CA LEU A 101 15.28 0.30 -2.58
C LEU A 101 16.51 -0.57 -2.69
N ALA A 102 17.13 -0.92 -1.57
CA ALA A 102 18.10 -2.00 -1.51
C ALA A 102 17.32 -3.33 -1.42
N VAL A 103 17.46 -4.16 -2.46
CA VAL A 103 16.66 -5.39 -2.58
C VAL A 103 17.21 -6.50 -1.69
N ASP A 104 16.34 -7.04 -0.82
CA ASP A 104 16.64 -8.20 0.01
C ASP A 104 16.09 -9.50 -0.59
N ILE A 105 14.85 -9.46 -1.09
CA ILE A 105 14.14 -10.61 -1.62
C ILE A 105 13.35 -10.19 -2.87
N VAL A 106 13.29 -11.10 -3.85
CA VAL A 106 12.37 -10.98 -4.99
C VAL A 106 11.49 -12.23 -5.04
N GLU A 107 10.19 -12.03 -4.87
CA GLU A 107 9.18 -13.06 -5.05
C GLU A 107 8.66 -13.03 -6.48
N ARG A 108 8.64 -14.18 -7.14
CA ARG A 108 8.11 -14.35 -8.50
C ARG A 108 6.92 -15.32 -8.45
N LEU A 109 5.73 -14.77 -8.67
CA LEU A 109 4.46 -15.50 -8.56
C LEU A 109 3.84 -15.85 -9.92
N GLY A 110 4.65 -15.92 -10.96
CA GLY A 110 4.22 -16.16 -12.33
C GLY A 110 3.84 -14.87 -13.06
N GLY A 111 2.61 -14.43 -12.97
CA GLY A 111 2.15 -13.19 -13.60
C GLY A 111 2.52 -11.90 -12.87
N GLU A 112 3.05 -11.99 -11.66
CA GLU A 112 3.44 -10.85 -10.83
C GLU A 112 4.75 -11.14 -10.09
N SER A 113 5.54 -10.10 -9.88
CA SER A 113 6.76 -10.17 -9.09
C SER A 113 6.78 -9.02 -8.10
N TYR A 114 7.31 -9.27 -6.89
CA TYR A 114 7.46 -8.26 -5.85
C TYR A 114 8.91 -8.23 -5.36
N ALA A 115 9.47 -7.02 -5.27
CA ALA A 115 10.77 -6.80 -4.64
C ALA A 115 10.55 -6.21 -3.25
N TYR A 116 11.14 -6.85 -2.25
CA TYR A 116 11.16 -6.42 -0.85
C TYR A 116 12.56 -6.01 -0.47
N GLY A 117 12.67 -5.03 0.40
CA GLY A 117 13.94 -4.55 0.91
C GLY A 117 13.80 -3.36 1.82
N ALA A 118 14.84 -2.56 1.93
CA ALA A 118 14.86 -1.35 2.75
C ALA A 118 15.20 -0.12 1.90
N LEU A 119 14.58 1.00 2.22
CA LEU A 119 14.94 2.31 1.71
C LEU A 119 16.22 2.82 2.38
N GLN A 120 16.75 3.97 1.92
CA GLN A 120 17.99 4.55 2.44
C GLN A 120 17.96 4.87 3.94
N ASP A 121 16.79 5.17 4.49
CA ASP A 121 16.55 5.41 5.93
C ASP A 121 16.30 4.11 6.72
N GLY A 122 16.38 2.95 6.08
CA GLY A 122 16.11 1.64 6.68
C GLY A 122 14.64 1.25 6.73
N ALA A 123 13.72 2.08 6.23
CA ALA A 123 12.30 1.74 6.20
C ALA A 123 12.04 0.53 5.28
N PRO A 124 11.31 -0.49 5.75
CA PRO A 124 10.95 -1.63 4.92
C PRO A 124 10.01 -1.20 3.80
N PHE A 125 10.24 -1.72 2.61
CA PHE A 125 9.47 -1.35 1.44
C PHE A 125 9.25 -2.53 0.50
N CYS A 126 8.08 -2.54 -0.13
CA CYS A 126 7.70 -3.50 -1.15
C CYS A 126 7.26 -2.77 -2.42
N VAL A 127 7.73 -3.21 -3.58
CA VAL A 127 7.28 -2.73 -4.88
C VAL A 127 6.86 -3.89 -5.76
N ARG A 128 5.76 -3.71 -6.50
CA ARG A 128 5.41 -4.62 -7.59
C ARG A 128 6.34 -4.35 -8.76
N ALA A 129 7.10 -5.36 -9.12
CA ALA A 129 8.00 -5.31 -10.27
C ALA A 129 7.33 -5.98 -11.48
N SER A 130 7.62 -5.49 -12.69
CA SER A 130 7.24 -6.23 -13.90
C SER A 130 8.11 -7.49 -14.05
N ASP A 131 7.61 -8.52 -14.74
CA ASP A 131 8.36 -9.75 -15.02
C ASP A 131 9.69 -9.50 -15.75
N ALA A 132 9.80 -8.37 -16.45
CA ALA A 132 11.02 -7.93 -17.11
C ALA A 132 12.10 -7.44 -16.14
N LEU A 133 11.80 -7.25 -14.85
CA LEU A 133 12.76 -6.78 -13.88
C LEU A 133 13.67 -7.94 -13.45
N ALA A 134 14.88 -7.94 -13.97
CA ALA A 134 15.93 -8.91 -13.62
C ALA A 134 16.54 -8.65 -12.23
N ALA A 135 15.81 -7.98 -11.32
CA ALA A 135 16.32 -7.66 -9.99
C ALA A 135 16.72 -8.91 -9.20
N ARG A 136 17.79 -8.78 -8.44
CA ARG A 136 18.34 -9.79 -7.55
C ARG A 136 18.61 -9.20 -6.18
N ARG A 137 18.81 -10.06 -5.21
CA ARG A 137 19.29 -9.63 -3.88
C ARG A 137 20.58 -8.82 -4.00
N GLY A 138 20.61 -7.68 -3.34
CA GLY A 138 21.73 -6.74 -3.33
C GLY A 138 21.68 -5.66 -4.40
N ASP A 139 20.75 -5.75 -5.35
CA ASP A 139 20.53 -4.68 -6.32
C ASP A 139 19.89 -3.46 -5.66
N ALA A 140 20.14 -2.28 -6.25
CA ALA A 140 19.47 -1.04 -5.87
C ALA A 140 18.50 -0.63 -6.98
N LEU A 141 17.22 -0.45 -6.62
CA LEU A 141 16.18 -0.04 -7.56
C LEU A 141 15.78 1.41 -7.32
N GLY A 142 15.74 2.22 -8.37
CA GLY A 142 15.13 3.54 -8.35
C GLY A 142 13.60 3.39 -8.33
N LEU A 143 12.93 4.13 -7.44
CA LEU A 143 11.48 4.09 -7.26
C LEU A 143 10.88 5.45 -7.57
N ARG A 144 9.75 5.48 -8.30
CA ARG A 144 8.95 6.67 -8.54
C ARG A 144 7.51 6.41 -8.11
N PHE A 145 7.00 7.26 -7.22
CA PHE A 145 5.66 7.12 -6.65
C PHE A 145 4.61 7.80 -7.52
N ASP A 146 3.47 7.15 -7.71
CA ASP A 146 2.31 7.79 -8.31
C ASP A 146 1.70 8.79 -7.32
N ARG A 147 1.94 10.09 -7.58
CA ARG A 147 1.51 11.21 -6.72
C ARG A 147 0.01 11.26 -6.51
N ALA A 148 -0.78 10.83 -7.49
CA ALA A 148 -2.24 10.82 -7.43
C ALA A 148 -2.80 9.68 -6.57
N ARG A 149 -1.96 8.71 -6.21
CA ARG A 149 -2.32 7.50 -5.46
C ARG A 149 -1.70 7.43 -4.07
N LEU A 150 -1.17 8.55 -3.58
CA LEU A 150 -0.67 8.64 -2.21
C LEU A 150 -1.84 8.81 -1.23
N HIS A 151 -1.73 8.16 -0.09
CA HIS A 151 -2.64 8.30 1.03
C HIS A 151 -1.92 9.02 2.17
N TRP A 152 -2.50 10.08 2.72
CA TRP A 152 -1.91 10.86 3.78
C TRP A 152 -2.60 10.60 5.11
N PHE A 153 -1.83 10.49 6.19
CA PHE A 153 -2.35 10.22 7.53
C PHE A 153 -1.79 11.22 8.54
N GLY A 154 -2.67 11.66 9.46
CA GLY A 154 -2.34 12.54 10.57
C GLY A 154 -1.60 11.84 11.70
N ALA A 155 -1.35 12.59 12.78
CA ALA A 155 -0.74 12.05 14.01
C ALA A 155 -1.66 11.07 14.76
N ASP A 156 -2.96 11.13 14.50
CA ASP A 156 -4.01 10.24 15.03
C ASP A 156 -4.28 9.02 14.14
N ASP A 157 -3.42 8.80 13.13
CA ASP A 157 -3.56 7.78 12.09
C ASP A 157 -4.81 7.92 11.20
N LEU A 158 -5.59 8.99 11.30
CA LEU A 158 -6.72 9.24 10.42
C LEU A 158 -6.26 9.72 9.03
N ALA A 159 -7.01 9.34 8.00
CA ALA A 159 -6.74 9.78 6.64
C ALA A 159 -6.99 11.29 6.48
N LEU A 160 -6.10 11.98 5.76
CA LEU A 160 -6.19 13.39 5.43
C LEU A 160 -6.58 13.55 3.97
N GLY A 161 -7.62 14.34 3.69
CA GLY A 161 -8.01 14.70 2.32
C GLY A 161 -8.71 13.58 1.55
N ALA A 162 -9.51 12.76 2.23
CA ALA A 162 -10.42 11.79 1.59
C ALA A 162 -11.68 12.46 1.06
#